data_488a7ecc02b2e77e53ef0d1eafa733d1
#
_entry.id   488a7ecc02b2e77e53ef0d1eafa733d1
#
_cell.length_a   1.000
_cell.length_b   1.000
_cell.length_c   1.000
_cell.angle_alpha   90.00
_cell.angle_beta   90.00
_cell.angle_gamma   90.00
#
_symmetry.space_group_name_H-M   'P 1'
#
loop_
_entity.id
_entity.type
_entity.pdbx_description
1 polymer ?
#
loop_
_entity_poly.entity_id
_entity_poly.type
_entity_poly.pdbx_seq_one_letter_code
_entity_poly.pdbx_strand_id
1 'polypeptide(L)'
;DLSRVVLSHIDLSADLDYMKRLLDQGVNIAFDTIGKCNYQPDVSRADWLSRLCAEGYDTQIVMSMDITRRSNFADRGGVGYSYLLDTFAPLASEAGVPDRAWENLLYRNALRIYKGQK
;
A
#
# COMPACT_ATOMS: atom_id res chain seq x y z
N ASP A 1 11.24 16.29 9.26
CA ASP A 1 11.63 14.88 9.29
C ASP A 1 10.87 14.11 8.22
N LEU A 2 11.58 13.74 7.16
CA LEU A 2 10.98 13.06 6.01
C LEU A 2 10.41 11.68 6.36
N SER A 3 10.91 11.05 7.42
CA SER A 3 10.42 9.73 7.84
C SER A 3 8.96 9.75 8.32
N ARG A 4 8.39 10.92 8.52
CA ARG A 4 6.99 11.11 8.90
C ARG A 4 6.13 11.66 7.77
N VAL A 5 6.70 11.89 6.60
CA VAL A 5 5.95 12.33 5.42
C VAL A 5 5.40 11.11 4.69
N VAL A 6 4.13 11.14 4.32
CA VAL A 6 3.49 10.12 3.50
C VAL A 6 2.96 10.77 2.24
N LEU A 7 3.38 10.27 1.09
CA LEU A 7 2.89 10.73 -0.21
C LEU A 7 1.73 9.86 -0.65
N SER A 8 0.56 10.47 -0.84
CA SER A 8 -0.68 9.77 -1.17
C SER A 8 -0.73 9.32 -2.62
N HIS A 9 -1.50 8.27 -2.88
CA HIS A 9 -1.87 7.80 -4.23
C HIS A 9 -0.68 7.45 -5.11
N ILE A 10 0.44 7.05 -4.52
CA ILE A 10 1.65 6.73 -5.29
C ILE A 10 1.47 5.44 -6.10
N ASP A 11 0.57 4.55 -5.68
CA ASP A 11 0.20 3.38 -6.46
C ASP A 11 -0.44 3.73 -7.81
N LEU A 12 -0.98 4.94 -7.96
CA LEU A 12 -1.54 5.41 -9.23
C LEU A 12 -0.46 5.87 -10.22
N SER A 13 0.78 6.07 -9.78
CA SER A 13 1.87 6.49 -10.68
C SER A 13 2.22 5.42 -11.70
N ALA A 14 2.00 4.15 -11.38
CA ALA A 14 2.35 3.00 -12.21
C ALA A 14 3.82 3.02 -12.66
N ASP A 15 4.69 3.58 -11.83
CA ASP A 15 6.10 3.79 -12.18
C ASP A 15 6.98 3.36 -11.00
N LEU A 16 7.52 2.15 -11.10
CA LEU A 16 8.32 1.55 -10.04
C LEU A 16 9.60 2.36 -9.77
N ASP A 17 10.26 2.85 -10.79
CA ASP A 17 11.48 3.65 -10.62
C ASP A 17 11.19 4.96 -9.92
N TYR A 18 10.08 5.60 -10.22
CA TYR A 18 9.64 6.80 -9.52
C TYR A 18 9.39 6.51 -8.04
N MET A 19 8.70 5.40 -7.75
CA MET A 19 8.45 4.98 -6.37
C MET A 19 9.76 4.81 -5.60
N LYS A 20 10.73 4.15 -6.19
CA LYS A 20 12.05 3.94 -5.55
C LYS A 20 12.79 5.24 -5.31
N ARG A 21 12.73 6.17 -6.27
CA ARG A 21 13.38 7.48 -6.10
C ARG A 21 12.79 8.25 -4.93
N LEU A 22 11.46 8.18 -4.75
CA LEU A 22 10.80 8.80 -3.60
C LEU A 22 11.23 8.14 -2.29
N LEU A 23 11.21 6.82 -2.26
CA LEU A 23 11.58 6.05 -1.06
C LEU A 23 13.04 6.30 -0.66
N ASP A 24 13.93 6.45 -1.64
CA ASP A 24 15.33 6.74 -1.41
C ASP A 24 15.55 8.12 -0.77
N GLN A 25 14.59 9.05 -0.89
CA GLN A 25 14.62 10.33 -0.19
C GLN A 25 14.29 10.20 1.31
N GLY A 26 13.78 9.07 1.74
CA GLY A 26 13.43 8.83 3.13
C GLY A 26 11.97 9.08 3.48
N VAL A 27 11.12 9.39 2.49
CA VAL A 27 9.67 9.53 2.71
C VAL A 27 8.99 8.18 2.69
N ASN A 28 7.74 8.15 3.10
CA ASN A 28 6.87 6.97 2.96
C ASN A 28 5.93 7.19 1.78
N ILE A 29 5.51 6.11 1.16
CA ILE A 29 4.51 6.17 0.09
C ILE A 29 3.27 5.38 0.51
N ALA A 30 2.12 5.79 -0.02
CA ALA A 30 0.86 5.12 0.25
C ALA A 30 0.37 4.40 -1.00
N PHE A 31 0.13 3.09 -0.86
CA PHE A 31 -0.69 2.30 -1.76
C PHE A 31 -2.11 2.39 -1.19
N ASP A 32 -2.81 3.47 -1.50
CA ASP A 32 -4.03 3.83 -0.81
C ASP A 32 -5.29 3.82 -1.69
N THR A 33 -5.20 3.25 -2.89
CA THR A 33 -6.36 3.05 -3.76
C THR A 33 -6.58 1.56 -4.09
N ILE A 34 -6.14 0.68 -3.20
CA ILE A 34 -6.31 -0.76 -3.35
C ILE A 34 -7.81 -1.09 -3.49
N GLY A 35 -8.16 -1.91 -4.45
CA GLY A 35 -9.55 -2.24 -4.77
C GLY A 35 -10.17 -1.33 -5.82
N LYS A 36 -9.56 -0.20 -6.14
CA LYS A 36 -10.03 0.72 -7.19
C LYS A 36 -9.40 0.34 -8.53
N CYS A 37 -9.79 -0.80 -9.05
CA CYS A 37 -9.20 -1.40 -10.26
C CYS A 37 -9.50 -0.60 -11.53
N ASN A 38 -10.47 0.32 -11.48
CA ASN A 38 -10.72 1.25 -12.57
C ASN A 38 -9.59 2.27 -12.77
N TYR A 39 -8.76 2.51 -11.74
CA TYR A 39 -7.58 3.37 -11.86
C TYR A 39 -6.34 2.56 -12.24
N GLN A 40 -6.04 1.52 -11.48
CA GLN A 40 -4.95 0.58 -11.73
C GLN A 40 -5.39 -0.81 -11.25
N PRO A 41 -5.05 -1.88 -12.01
CA PRO A 41 -5.38 -3.24 -11.56
C PRO A 41 -4.64 -3.59 -10.27
N ASP A 42 -5.30 -4.31 -9.37
CA ASP A 42 -4.67 -4.79 -8.14
C ASP A 42 -3.53 -5.78 -8.40
N VAL A 43 -3.59 -6.51 -9.52
CA VAL A 43 -2.49 -7.39 -9.95
C VAL A 43 -1.21 -6.58 -10.13
N SER A 44 -1.30 -5.39 -10.73
CA SER A 44 -0.18 -4.50 -10.90
C SER A 44 0.33 -3.95 -9.56
N ARG A 45 -0.60 -3.55 -8.68
CA ARG A 45 -0.24 -3.10 -7.33
C ARG A 45 0.50 -4.19 -6.55
N ALA A 46 0.02 -5.43 -6.66
CA ALA A 46 0.64 -6.57 -6.00
C ALA A 46 2.06 -6.82 -6.52
N ASP A 47 2.27 -6.71 -7.82
CA ASP A 47 3.59 -6.87 -8.43
C ASP A 47 4.56 -5.78 -7.98
N TRP A 48 4.14 -4.51 -8.01
CA TRP A 48 4.99 -3.40 -7.56
C TRP A 48 5.33 -3.55 -6.08
N LEU A 49 4.36 -3.90 -5.26
CA LEU A 49 4.56 -4.09 -3.83
C LEU A 49 5.58 -5.21 -3.57
N SER A 50 5.44 -6.33 -4.26
CA SER A 50 6.36 -7.45 -4.15
C SER A 50 7.80 -7.04 -4.48
N ARG A 51 7.97 -6.30 -5.58
CA ARG A 51 9.30 -5.83 -6.01
C ARG A 51 9.91 -4.87 -5.00
N LEU A 52 9.10 -3.96 -4.46
CA LEU A 52 9.56 -3.00 -3.44
C LEU A 52 9.95 -3.72 -2.15
N CYS A 53 9.17 -4.70 -1.71
CA CYS A 53 9.49 -5.49 -0.52
C CYS A 53 10.79 -6.29 -0.71
N ALA A 54 11.04 -6.80 -1.90
CA ALA A 54 12.27 -7.55 -2.20
C ALA A 54 13.52 -6.68 -2.04
N GLU A 55 13.40 -5.36 -2.20
CA GLU A 55 14.51 -4.42 -2.04
C GLU A 55 14.52 -3.73 -0.68
N GLY A 56 13.69 -4.17 0.26
CA GLY A 56 13.70 -3.67 1.64
C GLY A 56 12.86 -2.43 1.88
N TYR A 57 12.06 -1.98 0.93
CA TYR A 57 11.23 -0.77 1.09
C TYR A 57 9.96 -0.99 1.89
N ASP A 58 9.70 -2.20 2.33
CA ASP A 58 8.49 -2.53 3.11
C ASP A 58 8.37 -1.72 4.41
N THR A 59 9.44 -1.11 4.89
CA THR A 59 9.43 -0.26 6.08
C THR A 59 8.94 1.17 5.81
N GLN A 60 8.68 1.52 4.56
CA GLN A 60 8.29 2.87 4.15
C GLN A 60 6.99 2.90 3.34
N ILE A 61 6.18 1.86 3.41
CA ILE A 61 4.93 1.74 2.64
C ILE A 61 3.76 1.56 3.60
N VAL A 62 2.70 2.32 3.37
CA VAL A 62 1.42 2.12 4.05
C VAL A 62 0.35 1.81 3.01
N MET A 63 -0.74 1.17 3.44
CA MET A 63 -1.77 0.68 2.53
C MET A 63 -3.15 1.05 3.04
N SER A 64 -4.03 1.36 2.11
CA SER A 64 -5.45 1.58 2.37
C SER A 64 -6.23 1.52 1.06
N MET A 65 -7.51 1.88 1.11
CA MET A 65 -8.41 1.69 -0.03
C MET A 65 -9.13 2.95 -0.46
N ASP A 66 -8.89 4.06 0.23
CA ASP A 66 -9.54 5.34 -0.07
C ASP A 66 -11.07 5.18 -0.19
N ILE A 67 -11.68 4.57 0.82
CA ILE A 67 -13.13 4.41 0.88
C ILE A 67 -13.73 5.76 1.26
N THR A 68 -14.37 6.42 0.29
CA THR A 68 -14.84 7.80 0.42
C THR A 68 -16.33 7.95 0.18
N ARG A 69 -17.00 6.92 -0.34
CA ARG A 69 -18.41 6.98 -0.74
C ARG A 69 -19.17 5.76 -0.25
N ARG A 70 -20.48 5.91 -0.07
CA ARG A 70 -21.36 4.78 0.27
C ARG A 70 -21.25 3.65 -0.74
N SER A 71 -21.09 3.97 -2.03
CA SER A 71 -20.97 2.96 -3.09
C SER A 71 -19.70 2.10 -2.94
N ASN A 72 -18.76 2.49 -2.10
CA ASN A 72 -17.59 1.66 -1.81
C ASN A 72 -17.84 0.59 -0.74
N PHE A 73 -18.95 0.69 0.00
CA PHE A 73 -19.30 -0.30 1.02
C PHE A 73 -19.77 -1.60 0.38
N ALA A 74 -19.47 -2.74 1.03
CA ALA A 74 -19.81 -4.05 0.51
C ALA A 74 -21.32 -4.24 0.31
N ASP A 75 -22.15 -3.74 1.23
CA ASP A 75 -23.60 -3.82 1.15
C ASP A 75 -24.19 -2.90 0.08
N ARG A 76 -23.40 -2.05 -0.54
CA ARG A 76 -23.79 -1.14 -1.62
C ARG A 76 -23.14 -1.52 -2.95
N GLY A 77 -22.60 -2.72 -3.06
CA GLY A 77 -21.97 -3.21 -4.29
C GLY A 77 -20.49 -2.82 -4.45
N GLY A 78 -19.89 -2.18 -3.44
CA GLY A 78 -18.47 -1.87 -3.43
C GLY A 78 -17.64 -3.00 -2.81
N VAL A 79 -16.33 -2.81 -2.73
CA VAL A 79 -15.41 -3.83 -2.21
C VAL A 79 -15.44 -3.96 -0.67
N GLY A 80 -15.77 -2.87 0.03
CA GLY A 80 -15.86 -2.86 1.49
C GLY A 80 -14.50 -2.75 2.18
N TYR A 81 -14.55 -2.49 3.49
CA TYR A 81 -13.33 -2.25 4.29
C TYR A 81 -12.45 -3.49 4.49
N SER A 82 -13.03 -4.69 4.42
CA SER A 82 -12.26 -5.92 4.63
C SER A 82 -11.52 -6.41 3.39
N TYR A 83 -11.77 -5.81 2.23
CA TYR A 83 -11.20 -6.22 0.95
C TYR A 83 -9.67 -6.31 0.99
N LEU A 84 -9.01 -5.36 1.63
CA LEU A 84 -7.55 -5.33 1.71
C LEU A 84 -7.01 -6.63 2.32
N LEU A 85 -7.64 -7.12 3.39
CA LEU A 85 -7.20 -8.32 4.08
C LEU A 85 -7.72 -9.60 3.42
N ASP A 86 -8.97 -9.59 2.96
CA ASP A 86 -9.64 -10.79 2.43
C ASP A 86 -9.24 -11.11 1.00
N THR A 87 -8.96 -10.09 0.20
CA THR A 87 -8.73 -10.26 -1.23
C THR A 87 -7.35 -9.79 -1.68
N PHE A 88 -6.96 -8.57 -1.32
CA PHE A 88 -5.68 -8.04 -1.81
C PHE A 88 -4.48 -8.72 -1.17
N ALA A 89 -4.50 -8.96 0.15
CA ALA A 89 -3.36 -9.57 0.83
C ALA A 89 -3.02 -10.97 0.29
N PRO A 90 -4.00 -11.87 0.07
CA PRO A 90 -3.69 -13.15 -0.60
C PRO A 90 -3.10 -12.97 -2.00
N LEU A 91 -3.64 -12.04 -2.78
CA LEU A 91 -3.14 -11.76 -4.13
C LEU A 91 -1.69 -11.29 -4.10
N ALA A 92 -1.38 -10.37 -3.19
CA ALA A 92 -0.03 -9.82 -3.05
C ALA A 92 0.96 -10.88 -2.52
N SER A 93 0.51 -11.76 -1.62
CA SER A 93 1.33 -12.87 -1.14
C SER A 93 1.70 -13.82 -2.27
N GLU A 94 0.75 -14.14 -3.15
CA GLU A 94 1.02 -14.94 -4.34
C GLU A 94 1.99 -14.25 -5.29
N ALA A 95 1.93 -12.92 -5.38
CA ALA A 95 2.84 -12.15 -6.22
C ALA A 95 4.26 -12.09 -5.66
N GLY A 96 4.47 -12.49 -4.39
CA GLY A 96 5.78 -12.57 -3.79
C GLY A 96 6.01 -11.67 -2.58
N VAL A 97 4.99 -10.96 -2.08
CA VAL A 97 5.14 -10.20 -0.85
C VAL A 97 5.40 -11.17 0.30
N PRO A 98 6.54 -11.06 1.00
CA PRO A 98 6.89 -12.04 2.04
C PRO A 98 6.06 -11.83 3.30
N ASP A 99 5.81 -12.91 4.03
CA ASP A 99 5.02 -12.87 5.26
C ASP A 99 5.56 -11.86 6.26
N ARG A 100 6.88 -11.73 6.36
CA ARG A 100 7.54 -10.80 7.28
C ARG A 100 7.17 -9.31 7.01
N ALA A 101 6.78 -9.00 5.79
CA ALA A 101 6.49 -7.61 5.40
C ALA A 101 5.13 -7.13 5.89
N TRP A 102 4.17 -8.02 6.11
CA TRP A 102 2.79 -7.63 6.41
C TRP A 102 2.66 -6.85 7.71
N GLU A 103 3.43 -7.18 8.73
CA GLU A 103 3.39 -6.44 9.99
C GLU A 103 3.83 -4.98 9.78
N ASN A 104 4.85 -4.75 8.95
CA ASN A 104 5.28 -3.41 8.60
C ASN A 104 4.22 -2.66 7.79
N LEU A 105 3.72 -3.30 6.73
CA LEU A 105 2.77 -2.69 5.78
C LEU A 105 1.44 -2.33 6.44
N LEU A 106 0.95 -3.15 7.35
CA LEU A 106 -0.38 -2.99 7.95
C LEU A 106 -0.36 -2.28 9.31
N TYR A 107 0.77 -2.27 10.01
CA TYR A 107 0.78 -1.82 11.39
C TYR A 107 1.99 -0.95 11.75
N ARG A 108 3.21 -1.48 11.67
CA ARG A 108 4.40 -0.83 12.23
C ARG A 108 4.73 0.50 11.57
N ASN A 109 4.58 0.57 10.24
CA ASN A 109 4.88 1.81 9.52
C ASN A 109 3.90 2.93 9.91
N ALA A 110 2.62 2.63 9.96
CA ALA A 110 1.61 3.59 10.36
C ALA A 110 1.85 4.07 11.81
N LEU A 111 2.17 3.14 12.70
CA LEU A 111 2.46 3.47 14.10
C LEU A 111 3.67 4.39 14.22
N ARG A 112 4.76 4.08 13.53
CA ARG A 112 5.98 4.90 13.51
C ARG A 112 5.69 6.31 12.99
N ILE A 113 4.96 6.40 11.88
CA ILE A 113 4.63 7.68 11.23
C ILE A 113 3.77 8.52 12.18
N TYR A 114 2.73 7.91 12.74
CA TYR A 114 1.77 8.60 13.59
C TYR A 114 2.39 9.03 14.92
N LYS A 115 3.16 8.16 15.57
CA LYS A 115 3.77 8.44 16.88
C LYS A 115 5.17 9.02 16.79
N GLY A 116 5.78 9.01 15.62
CA GLY A 116 7.17 9.45 15.45
C GLY A 116 8.19 8.48 16.00
N GLN A 117 7.84 7.22 16.21
CA GLN A 117 8.76 6.16 16.65
C GLN A 117 9.48 5.56 15.44
N LYS A 118 10.74 5.22 15.65
CA LYS A 118 11.56 4.60 14.60
C LYS A 118 11.76 3.11 14.84
#